data_821e769ac6389d7c09d57b90f26f7db1
#
_entry.id   821e769ac6389d7c09d57b90f26f7db1
#
_cell.length_a   1.000
_cell.length_b   1.000
_cell.length_c   1.000
_cell.angle_alpha   90.00
_cell.angle_beta   90.00
_cell.angle_gamma   90.00
#
_symmetry.space_group_name_H-M   'P 1'
#
loop_
_entity.id
_entity.type
_entity.pdbx_description
1 polymer ?
#
loop_
_entity_poly.entity_id
_entity_poly.type
_entity_poly.pdbx_seq_one_letter_code
_entity_poly.pdbx_strand_id
1 'polypeptide(L)'
;MPVLSIPLFGSHPIWDSHASHGVLHALWDSDPGLCATRPIQSWFLLMMGVDLAYYWAHRCLHVFHLGWAAHSVHHSGEDYNLPTALRQGVLQPLMTWIFSLPLALVFPAESILVHLQLNTLYQFWIHSEFCGRLGWLEYLVNTPFHHRVHHRPPGNCNYAGVLIVWDRLFKTYITETERLDHYGLAEPVRSFNVWELNLQHWRKMAGSSRSSRGFGTGLWQLIRTSLVPRRLAA
;
A
#
# COMPACT_ATOMS: atom_id res chain seq x y z
N MET A 1 -26.62 0.44 -35.34
CA MET A 1 -25.67 -0.59 -34.82
C MET A 1 -25.39 -0.23 -33.39
N PRO A 2 -25.74 -1.04 -32.41
CA PRO A 2 -25.45 -0.75 -31.01
C PRO A 2 -23.97 -0.99 -30.76
N VAL A 3 -23.31 0.02 -30.21
CA VAL A 3 -21.91 -0.08 -29.73
C VAL A 3 -21.90 -1.01 -28.54
N LEU A 4 -21.23 -2.15 -28.67
CA LEU A 4 -21.00 -3.11 -27.60
C LEU A 4 -20.09 -2.43 -26.56
N SER A 5 -20.66 -1.98 -25.45
CA SER A 5 -19.91 -1.58 -24.26
C SER A 5 -19.37 -2.85 -23.59
N ILE A 6 -18.12 -3.15 -23.82
CA ILE A 6 -17.39 -4.19 -23.08
C ILE A 6 -17.13 -3.61 -21.68
N PRO A 7 -17.61 -4.21 -20.59
CA PRO A 7 -17.21 -3.82 -19.25
C PRO A 7 -15.77 -4.29 -19.04
N LEU A 8 -14.81 -3.37 -19.16
CA LEU A 8 -13.37 -3.63 -19.03
C LEU A 8 -12.92 -3.93 -17.60
N PHE A 9 -13.82 -3.83 -16.61
CA PHE A 9 -13.55 -4.24 -15.24
C PHE A 9 -14.80 -4.93 -14.70
N GLY A 10 -14.74 -6.26 -14.63
CA GLY A 10 -15.70 -7.01 -13.85
C GLY A 10 -15.69 -6.47 -12.41
N SER A 11 -16.88 -6.17 -11.88
CA SER A 11 -17.09 -5.82 -10.48
C SER A 11 -16.48 -6.91 -9.59
N HIS A 12 -15.28 -6.66 -9.09
CA HIS A 12 -14.66 -7.51 -8.07
C HIS A 12 -15.34 -7.14 -6.74
N PRO A 13 -16.05 -8.06 -6.07
CA PRO A 13 -16.82 -7.76 -4.86
C PRO A 13 -15.99 -7.27 -3.68
N ILE A 14 -14.65 -7.30 -3.79
CA ILE A 14 -13.72 -6.81 -2.77
C ILE A 14 -13.51 -5.29 -2.85
N TRP A 15 -13.77 -4.66 -3.99
CA TRP A 15 -13.55 -3.22 -4.20
C TRP A 15 -14.84 -2.40 -4.13
N ASP A 16 -16.01 -3.03 -4.33
CA ASP A 16 -17.33 -2.45 -4.14
C ASP A 16 -17.74 -2.55 -2.66
N SER A 17 -16.93 -2.03 -1.75
CA SER A 17 -17.42 -1.85 -0.40
C SER A 17 -18.36 -0.63 -0.40
N HIS A 18 -19.66 -0.87 -0.58
CA HIS A 18 -20.71 0.12 -0.43
C HIS A 18 -20.56 0.93 0.87
N ALA A 19 -19.91 0.35 1.88
CA ALA A 19 -19.61 1.00 3.14
C ALA A 19 -18.61 2.16 2.98
N SER A 20 -17.52 2.00 2.22
CA SER A 20 -16.54 3.08 2.01
C SER A 20 -17.11 4.21 1.15
N HIS A 21 -17.92 3.89 0.14
CA HIS A 21 -18.66 4.88 -0.65
C HIS A 21 -19.62 5.68 0.22
N GLY A 22 -20.43 5.01 1.04
CA GLY A 22 -21.41 5.69 1.91
C GLY A 22 -20.78 6.63 2.92
N VAL A 23 -19.67 6.25 3.55
CA VAL A 23 -18.94 7.10 4.48
C VAL A 23 -18.31 8.31 3.79
N LEU A 24 -17.65 8.10 2.63
CA LEU A 24 -17.06 9.20 1.86
C LEU A 24 -18.12 10.21 1.40
N HIS A 25 -19.28 9.74 0.91
CA HIS A 25 -20.40 10.62 0.52
C HIS A 25 -20.99 11.36 1.72
N ALA A 26 -21.20 10.70 2.85
CA ALA A 26 -21.73 11.34 4.05
C ALA A 26 -20.82 12.46 4.60
N LEU A 27 -19.50 12.32 4.42
CA LEU A 27 -18.55 13.36 4.78
C LEU A 27 -18.52 14.52 3.78
N TRP A 28 -18.82 14.24 2.49
CA TRP A 28 -18.76 15.21 1.40
C TRP A 28 -19.99 16.14 1.35
N ASP A 29 -21.17 15.71 1.77
CA ASP A 29 -22.42 16.49 1.65
C ASP A 29 -22.40 17.86 2.37
N SER A 30 -21.24 18.22 2.95
CA SER A 30 -21.11 19.43 3.73
C SER A 30 -20.61 20.68 2.99
N ASP A 31 -19.82 20.64 1.89
CA ASP A 31 -19.53 21.81 1.01
C ASP A 31 -18.66 21.50 -0.22
N PRO A 32 -19.09 21.75 -1.46
CA PRO A 32 -18.30 21.54 -2.70
C PRO A 32 -17.31 22.69 -3.04
N GLY A 33 -17.13 23.69 -2.15
CA GLY A 33 -16.57 25.00 -2.48
C GLY A 33 -15.22 25.05 -3.23
N LEU A 34 -14.22 24.26 -2.88
CA LEU A 34 -12.88 24.37 -3.48
C LEU A 34 -12.78 23.71 -4.87
N CYS A 35 -13.45 22.58 -5.07
CA CYS A 35 -13.40 21.82 -6.33
C CYS A 35 -14.10 22.51 -7.49
N ALA A 36 -15.19 23.23 -7.22
CA ALA A 36 -15.99 23.89 -8.25
C ALA A 36 -15.29 25.11 -8.86
N THR A 37 -14.47 25.83 -8.06
CA THR A 37 -13.86 27.09 -8.49
C THR A 37 -12.48 26.94 -9.13
N ARG A 38 -11.73 25.85 -8.84
CA ARG A 38 -10.37 25.64 -9.33
C ARG A 38 -10.11 24.15 -9.68
N PRO A 39 -10.72 23.60 -10.73
CA PRO A 39 -10.72 22.16 -10.99
C PRO A 39 -9.30 21.60 -11.25
N ILE A 40 -8.44 22.32 -11.95
CA ILE A 40 -7.07 21.83 -12.26
C ILE A 40 -6.22 21.79 -11.00
N GLN A 41 -6.22 22.84 -10.19
CA GLN A 41 -5.45 22.90 -8.94
C GLN A 41 -5.96 21.83 -7.96
N SER A 42 -7.29 21.67 -7.86
CA SER A 42 -7.90 20.66 -7.00
C SER A 42 -7.52 19.24 -7.42
N TRP A 43 -7.42 18.97 -8.72
CA TRP A 43 -6.96 17.69 -9.25
C TRP A 43 -5.54 17.36 -8.79
N PHE A 44 -4.59 18.31 -8.95
CA PHE A 44 -3.21 18.10 -8.50
C PHE A 44 -3.07 18.00 -6.97
N LEU A 45 -3.79 18.84 -6.22
CA LEU A 45 -3.79 18.77 -4.76
C LEU A 45 -4.34 17.44 -4.27
N LEU A 46 -5.41 16.93 -4.87
CA LEU A 46 -5.97 15.63 -4.54
C LEU A 46 -5.00 14.50 -4.89
N MET A 47 -4.34 14.56 -6.04
CA MET A 47 -3.30 13.60 -6.41
C MET A 47 -2.20 13.53 -5.32
N MET A 48 -1.69 14.69 -4.89
CA MET A 48 -0.70 14.77 -3.81
C MET A 48 -1.25 14.22 -2.49
N GLY A 49 -2.51 14.55 -2.17
CA GLY A 49 -3.16 14.09 -0.94
C GLY A 49 -3.37 12.58 -0.92
N VAL A 50 -3.86 11.99 -2.01
CA VAL A 50 -4.04 10.54 -2.14
C VAL A 50 -2.71 9.81 -2.07
N ASP A 51 -1.68 10.33 -2.74
CA ASP A 51 -0.37 9.69 -2.74
C ASP A 51 0.32 9.77 -1.37
N LEU A 52 0.16 10.90 -0.65
CA LEU A 52 0.62 11.01 0.74
C LEU A 52 -0.15 10.07 1.68
N ALA A 53 -1.47 9.96 1.51
CA ALA A 53 -2.30 9.03 2.28
C ALA A 53 -1.86 7.57 2.01
N TYR A 54 -1.58 7.23 0.76
CA TYR A 54 -1.02 5.93 0.38
C TYR A 54 0.32 5.67 1.07
N TYR A 55 1.25 6.64 1.04
CA TYR A 55 2.56 6.51 1.71
C TYR A 55 2.40 6.15 3.19
N TRP A 56 1.54 6.88 3.91
CA TRP A 56 1.32 6.62 5.34
C TRP A 56 0.62 5.28 5.58
N ALA A 57 -0.40 4.95 4.78
CA ALA A 57 -1.06 3.65 4.83
C ALA A 57 -0.04 2.51 4.65
N HIS A 58 0.75 2.58 3.60
CA HIS A 58 1.74 1.56 3.26
C HIS A 58 2.82 1.43 4.34
N ARG A 59 3.34 2.58 4.82
CA ARG A 59 4.29 2.59 5.93
C ARG A 59 3.70 1.96 7.19
N CYS A 60 2.45 2.27 7.52
CA CYS A 60 1.77 1.66 8.67
C CYS A 60 1.58 0.15 8.51
N LEU A 61 1.29 -0.33 7.30
CA LEU A 61 1.22 -1.77 7.02
C LEU A 61 2.54 -2.49 7.30
N HIS A 62 3.68 -1.83 7.08
CA HIS A 62 5.00 -2.39 7.37
C HIS A 62 5.44 -2.26 8.82
N VAL A 63 5.07 -1.16 9.46
CA VAL A 63 5.58 -0.81 10.80
C VAL A 63 4.79 -1.48 11.91
N PHE A 64 3.47 -1.63 11.75
CA PHE A 64 2.59 -2.25 12.74
C PHE A 64 2.38 -3.74 12.46
N HIS A 65 2.45 -4.58 13.48
CA HIS A 65 2.24 -6.03 13.29
C HIS A 65 0.88 -6.39 12.69
N LEU A 66 -0.18 -5.69 13.07
CA LEU A 66 -1.51 -5.88 12.48
C LEU A 66 -1.52 -5.54 10.98
N GLY A 67 -0.88 -4.43 10.62
CA GLY A 67 -0.71 -4.03 9.22
C GLY A 67 0.09 -5.06 8.45
N TRP A 68 1.22 -5.49 9.00
CA TRP A 68 2.07 -6.51 8.38
C TRP A 68 1.36 -7.86 8.23
N ALA A 69 0.50 -8.24 9.18
CA ALA A 69 -0.29 -9.46 9.07
C ALA A 69 -1.23 -9.45 7.85
N ALA A 70 -1.73 -8.28 7.46
CA ALA A 70 -2.52 -8.12 6.25
C ALA A 70 -1.64 -7.98 4.99
N HIS A 71 -0.48 -7.31 5.09
CA HIS A 71 0.36 -6.95 3.95
C HIS A 71 1.43 -7.99 3.60
N SER A 72 1.81 -8.86 4.53
CA SER A 72 2.78 -9.93 4.31
C SER A 72 2.41 -10.89 3.18
N VAL A 73 1.12 -10.98 2.83
CA VAL A 73 0.64 -11.73 1.66
C VAL A 73 1.22 -11.14 0.37
N HIS A 74 1.23 -9.81 0.26
CA HIS A 74 1.78 -9.09 -0.87
C HIS A 74 3.30 -9.36 -1.01
N HIS A 75 4.01 -9.36 0.11
CA HIS A 75 5.43 -9.66 0.16
C HIS A 75 5.79 -11.15 0.14
N SER A 76 4.83 -12.07 0.06
CA SER A 76 5.10 -13.50 0.10
C SER A 76 5.58 -14.10 -1.23
N GLY A 77 5.61 -13.33 -2.32
CA GLY A 77 6.13 -13.77 -3.61
C GLY A 77 7.65 -13.82 -3.61
N GLU A 78 8.23 -14.93 -4.04
CA GLU A 78 9.68 -15.09 -4.19
C GLU A 78 10.18 -14.49 -5.51
N ASP A 79 9.27 -14.29 -6.47
CA ASP A 79 9.51 -13.58 -7.73
C ASP A 79 8.94 -12.17 -7.67
N TYR A 80 9.62 -11.22 -8.31
CA TYR A 80 9.14 -9.85 -8.47
C TYR A 80 8.65 -9.62 -9.90
N ASN A 81 7.33 -9.57 -10.07
CA ASN A 81 6.70 -9.46 -11.39
C ASN A 81 5.33 -8.79 -11.29
N LEU A 82 4.71 -8.47 -12.43
CA LEU A 82 3.39 -7.82 -12.47
C LEU A 82 2.31 -8.53 -11.65
N PRO A 83 2.19 -9.89 -11.66
CA PRO A 83 1.28 -10.61 -10.76
C PRO A 83 1.51 -10.36 -9.27
N THR A 84 2.70 -9.95 -8.85
CA THR A 84 2.97 -9.58 -7.44
C THR A 84 2.07 -8.44 -6.99
N ALA A 85 1.80 -7.46 -7.86
CA ALA A 85 0.88 -6.36 -7.58
C ALA A 85 -0.55 -6.83 -7.26
N LEU A 86 -0.98 -7.95 -7.82
CA LEU A 86 -2.32 -8.52 -7.62
C LEU A 86 -2.40 -9.42 -6.37
N ARG A 87 -1.27 -9.79 -5.79
CA ARG A 87 -1.21 -10.58 -4.58
C ARG A 87 -1.45 -9.68 -3.36
N GLN A 88 -2.69 -9.62 -2.91
CA GLN A 88 -3.10 -8.74 -1.81
C GLN A 88 -3.72 -9.53 -0.67
N GLY A 89 -3.46 -9.12 0.57
CA GLY A 89 -4.12 -9.68 1.75
C GLY A 89 -5.59 -9.24 1.83
N VAL A 90 -6.48 -10.15 2.21
CA VAL A 90 -7.93 -9.91 2.28
C VAL A 90 -8.30 -8.72 3.19
N LEU A 91 -7.55 -8.52 4.28
CA LEU A 91 -7.81 -7.44 5.24
C LEU A 91 -7.11 -6.12 4.91
N GLN A 92 -6.20 -6.12 3.94
CA GLN A 92 -5.41 -4.94 3.60
C GLN A 92 -6.28 -3.75 3.14
N PRO A 93 -7.29 -3.91 2.27
CA PRO A 93 -8.15 -2.80 1.87
C PRO A 93 -8.83 -2.12 3.06
N LEU A 94 -9.29 -2.89 4.06
CA LEU A 94 -9.93 -2.36 5.27
C LEU A 94 -8.98 -1.51 6.14
N MET A 95 -7.68 -1.75 6.04
CA MET A 95 -6.68 -1.01 6.82
C MET A 95 -6.15 0.23 6.08
N THR A 96 -6.24 0.25 4.76
CA THR A 96 -5.67 1.35 3.96
C THR A 96 -6.64 2.48 3.67
N TRP A 97 -7.93 2.18 3.46
CA TRP A 97 -8.91 3.19 3.07
C TRP A 97 -9.08 4.31 4.11
N ILE A 98 -8.90 4.00 5.41
CA ILE A 98 -9.05 4.95 6.51
C ILE A 98 -8.12 6.18 6.36
N PHE A 99 -6.97 6.00 5.71
CA PHE A 99 -6.01 7.09 5.47
C PHE A 99 -6.50 8.10 4.42
N SER A 100 -7.43 7.69 3.57
CA SER A 100 -8.04 8.56 2.56
C SER A 100 -9.27 9.31 3.08
N LEU A 101 -9.86 8.91 4.23
CA LEU A 101 -11.04 9.56 4.81
C LEU A 101 -10.88 11.06 5.03
N PRO A 102 -9.75 11.58 5.55
CA PRO A 102 -9.58 13.02 5.75
C PRO A 102 -9.71 13.82 4.46
N LEU A 103 -9.42 13.23 3.30
CA LEU A 103 -9.55 13.90 2.00
C LEU A 103 -11.01 14.16 1.64
N ALA A 104 -11.95 13.36 2.14
CA ALA A 104 -13.38 13.54 1.90
C ALA A 104 -13.97 14.77 2.62
N LEU A 105 -13.22 15.39 3.53
CA LEU A 105 -13.59 16.69 4.10
C LEU A 105 -13.39 17.86 3.13
N VAL A 106 -12.61 17.65 2.07
CA VAL A 106 -12.18 18.71 1.15
C VAL A 106 -12.52 18.39 -0.31
N PHE A 107 -12.56 17.11 -0.68
CA PHE A 107 -12.71 16.67 -2.07
C PHE A 107 -13.89 15.71 -2.24
N PRO A 108 -14.55 15.71 -3.42
CA PRO A 108 -15.63 14.77 -3.74
C PRO A 108 -15.16 13.32 -3.68
N ALA A 109 -16.03 12.45 -3.19
CA ALA A 109 -15.75 11.02 -3.05
C ALA A 109 -15.35 10.38 -4.39
N GLU A 110 -16.03 10.74 -5.47
CA GLU A 110 -15.78 10.25 -6.83
C GLU A 110 -14.38 10.62 -7.30
N SER A 111 -13.94 11.85 -7.02
CA SER A 111 -12.58 12.30 -7.37
C SER A 111 -11.52 11.54 -6.57
N ILE A 112 -11.75 11.29 -5.28
CA ILE A 112 -10.85 10.50 -4.44
C ILE A 112 -10.74 9.08 -5.01
N LEU A 113 -11.86 8.45 -5.35
CA LEU A 113 -11.89 7.09 -5.90
C LEU A 113 -11.13 7.01 -7.23
N VAL A 114 -11.29 7.99 -8.12
CA VAL A 114 -10.51 8.06 -9.39
C VAL A 114 -9.01 8.10 -9.09
N HIS A 115 -8.57 8.96 -8.17
CA HIS A 115 -7.14 9.06 -7.84
C HIS A 115 -6.59 7.80 -7.14
N LEU A 116 -7.38 7.14 -6.30
CA LEU A 116 -7.03 5.85 -5.71
C LEU A 116 -6.86 4.77 -6.80
N GLN A 117 -7.72 4.75 -7.81
CA GLN A 117 -7.60 3.83 -8.95
C GLN A 117 -6.36 4.13 -9.80
N LEU A 118 -6.08 5.40 -10.08
CA LEU A 118 -4.87 5.81 -10.81
C LEU A 118 -3.60 5.43 -10.04
N ASN A 119 -3.61 5.61 -8.72
CA ASN A 119 -2.51 5.17 -7.86
C ASN A 119 -2.32 3.64 -7.93
N THR A 120 -3.42 2.88 -7.85
CA THR A 120 -3.39 1.40 -7.97
C THR A 120 -2.85 0.95 -9.31
N LEU A 121 -3.25 1.61 -10.40
CA LEU A 121 -2.73 1.33 -11.74
C LEU A 121 -1.24 1.60 -11.84
N TYR A 122 -0.77 2.69 -11.21
CA TYR A 122 0.65 3.00 -11.11
C TYR A 122 1.39 1.92 -10.31
N GLN A 123 0.81 1.45 -9.19
CA GLN A 123 1.37 0.35 -8.40
C GLN A 123 1.52 -0.93 -9.22
N PHE A 124 0.59 -1.24 -10.11
CA PHE A 124 0.73 -2.39 -10.99
C PHE A 124 1.97 -2.28 -11.88
N TRP A 125 2.19 -1.11 -12.49
CA TRP A 125 3.36 -0.88 -13.34
C TRP A 125 4.69 -1.00 -12.59
N ILE A 126 4.80 -0.44 -11.38
CA ILE A 126 6.08 -0.45 -10.66
C ILE A 126 6.52 -1.85 -10.21
N HIS A 127 5.66 -2.85 -10.25
CA HIS A 127 6.00 -4.27 -10.02
C HIS A 127 6.62 -4.95 -11.26
N SER A 128 7.23 -4.19 -12.15
CA SER A 128 7.87 -4.73 -13.35
C SER A 128 9.36 -4.95 -13.14
N GLU A 129 9.86 -6.13 -13.48
CA GLU A 129 11.31 -6.41 -13.54
C GLU A 129 11.99 -5.83 -14.76
N PHE A 130 11.24 -5.62 -15.84
CA PHE A 130 11.80 -5.24 -17.15
C PHE A 130 12.21 -3.77 -17.24
N CYS A 131 11.75 -2.94 -16.30
CA CYS A 131 12.07 -1.53 -16.29
C CYS A 131 13.47 -1.29 -15.70
N GLY A 132 14.35 -0.72 -16.50
CA GLY A 132 15.66 -0.25 -16.05
C GLY A 132 15.61 1.09 -15.33
N ARG A 133 16.74 1.75 -15.22
CA ARG A 133 16.85 3.08 -14.66
C ARG A 133 16.18 4.12 -15.55
N LEU A 134 15.41 5.03 -14.92
CA LEU A 134 14.70 6.12 -15.60
C LEU A 134 15.41 7.48 -15.44
N GLY A 135 16.65 7.47 -14.96
CA GLY A 135 17.48 8.67 -14.85
C GLY A 135 16.90 9.70 -13.86
N TRP A 136 16.75 10.95 -14.31
CA TRP A 136 16.30 12.05 -13.45
C TRP A 136 14.88 11.88 -12.88
N LEU A 137 14.01 11.10 -13.55
CA LEU A 137 12.66 10.80 -13.06
C LEU A 137 12.68 10.09 -11.70
N GLU A 138 13.75 9.33 -11.42
CA GLU A 138 13.93 8.61 -10.15
C GLU A 138 14.10 9.54 -8.93
N TYR A 139 14.29 10.84 -9.15
CA TYR A 139 14.30 11.83 -8.07
C TYR A 139 12.89 12.21 -7.63
N LEU A 140 11.90 12.10 -8.51
CA LEU A 140 10.54 12.56 -8.30
C LEU A 140 9.56 11.42 -8.10
N VAL A 141 9.64 10.39 -8.96
CA VAL A 141 8.65 9.32 -8.97
C VAL A 141 9.24 8.01 -8.46
N ASN A 142 8.38 7.21 -7.83
CA ASN A 142 8.67 5.84 -7.47
C ASN A 142 8.69 4.98 -8.74
N THR A 143 9.78 4.29 -8.96
CA THR A 143 9.98 3.47 -10.17
C THR A 143 10.06 2.00 -9.79
N PRO A 144 9.95 1.07 -10.75
CA PRO A 144 10.21 -0.34 -10.48
C PRO A 144 11.55 -0.59 -9.80
N PHE A 145 12.54 0.25 -10.09
CA PHE A 145 13.85 0.20 -9.45
C PHE A 145 13.80 0.45 -7.94
N HIS A 146 13.02 1.45 -7.50
CA HIS A 146 12.83 1.75 -6.07
C HIS A 146 11.96 0.72 -5.37
N HIS A 147 10.90 0.27 -6.05
CA HIS A 147 9.94 -0.64 -5.47
C HIS A 147 10.47 -2.06 -5.32
N ARG A 148 11.42 -2.48 -6.18
CA ARG A 148 12.17 -3.74 -5.97
C ARG A 148 12.92 -3.75 -4.64
N VAL A 149 13.53 -2.62 -4.26
CA VAL A 149 14.22 -2.50 -2.96
C VAL A 149 13.25 -2.64 -1.80
N HIS A 150 12.02 -2.13 -1.98
CA HIS A 150 10.95 -2.28 -1.01
C HIS A 150 10.54 -3.75 -0.82
N HIS A 151 10.46 -4.55 -1.89
CA HIS A 151 10.13 -5.98 -1.82
C HIS A 151 11.27 -6.88 -1.34
N ARG A 152 12.43 -6.32 -1.10
CA ARG A 152 13.58 -7.03 -0.54
C ARG A 152 13.42 -7.18 0.97
N PRO A 153 13.66 -8.38 1.57
CA PRO A 153 13.68 -8.50 3.01
C PRO A 153 14.80 -7.62 3.64
N PRO A 154 14.51 -6.85 4.71
CA PRO A 154 13.29 -6.77 5.50
C PRO A 154 12.20 -5.82 4.97
N GLY A 155 12.34 -5.16 3.82
CA GLY A 155 11.30 -4.39 3.16
C GLY A 155 10.84 -3.09 3.86
N ASN A 156 11.58 -2.58 4.83
CA ASN A 156 11.18 -1.42 5.63
C ASN A 156 11.71 -0.10 5.05
N CYS A 157 11.48 0.13 3.76
CA CYS A 157 11.91 1.33 3.03
C CYS A 157 11.06 1.52 1.77
N ASN A 158 11.14 2.68 1.13
CA ASN A 158 10.52 2.99 -0.16
C ASN A 158 9.01 2.69 -0.20
N TYR A 159 8.26 3.30 0.73
CA TYR A 159 6.82 3.09 0.88
C TYR A 159 5.97 3.91 -0.09
N ALA A 160 6.58 4.81 -0.87
CA ALA A 160 5.84 5.70 -1.75
C ALA A 160 4.97 4.97 -2.76
N GLY A 161 3.83 5.57 -3.08
CA GLY A 161 2.97 5.17 -4.17
C GLY A 161 3.54 5.63 -5.51
N VAL A 162 3.26 6.87 -5.87
CA VAL A 162 3.69 7.50 -7.12
C VAL A 162 4.94 8.35 -6.92
N LEU A 163 4.98 9.17 -5.87
CA LEU A 163 6.04 10.16 -5.66
C LEU A 163 7.05 9.68 -4.61
N ILE A 164 8.25 9.30 -5.05
CA ILE A 164 9.35 8.90 -4.15
C ILE A 164 9.81 10.04 -3.22
N VAL A 165 9.32 11.24 -3.47
CA VAL A 165 9.58 12.43 -2.67
C VAL A 165 9.19 12.21 -1.21
N TRP A 166 8.13 11.46 -0.94
CA TRP A 166 7.70 11.15 0.43
C TRP A 166 8.74 10.34 1.19
N ASP A 167 9.32 9.31 0.55
CA ASP A 167 10.39 8.54 1.18
C ASP A 167 11.63 9.39 1.47
N ARG A 168 11.97 10.31 0.57
CA ARG A 168 13.07 11.26 0.78
C ARG A 168 12.78 12.21 1.93
N LEU A 169 11.56 12.77 1.98
CA LEU A 169 11.12 13.69 3.01
C LEU A 169 11.11 13.03 4.40
N PHE A 170 10.57 11.83 4.49
CA PHE A 170 10.43 11.09 5.74
C PHE A 170 11.60 10.13 6.04
N LYS A 171 12.70 10.22 5.26
CA LYS A 171 13.96 9.50 5.46
C LYS A 171 13.79 7.97 5.46
N THR A 172 12.92 7.47 4.60
CA THR A 172 12.69 6.05 4.35
C THR A 172 13.20 5.59 2.99
N TYR A 173 13.83 6.51 2.24
CA TYR A 173 14.42 6.23 0.94
C TYR A 173 15.72 5.43 1.05
N ILE A 174 15.79 4.33 0.30
CA ILE A 174 17.00 3.53 0.09
C ILE A 174 17.14 3.28 -1.40
N THR A 175 18.35 3.48 -1.92
CA THR A 175 18.69 3.13 -3.30
C THR A 175 19.18 1.69 -3.38
N GLU A 176 18.96 1.04 -4.51
CA GLU A 176 19.52 -0.27 -4.80
C GLU A 176 21.03 -0.13 -5.06
N THR A 177 21.83 -0.88 -4.31
CA THR A 177 23.27 -0.97 -4.50
C THR A 177 23.65 -2.19 -5.34
N GLU A 178 22.88 -3.26 -5.21
CA GLU A 178 23.10 -4.52 -5.93
C GLU A 178 21.76 -5.15 -6.30
N ARG A 179 21.67 -5.76 -7.48
CA ARG A 179 20.52 -6.55 -7.88
C ARG A 179 20.45 -7.81 -7.00
N LEU A 180 19.31 -8.02 -6.38
CA LEU A 180 19.10 -9.21 -5.58
C LEU A 180 18.46 -10.31 -6.38
N ASP A 181 18.88 -11.53 -6.09
CA ASP A 181 18.35 -12.75 -6.68
C ASP A 181 17.09 -13.25 -5.94
N HIS A 182 16.75 -12.65 -4.80
CA HIS A 182 15.63 -13.11 -3.96
C HIS A 182 14.77 -11.96 -3.44
N TYR A 183 13.47 -12.15 -3.59
CA TYR A 183 12.41 -11.34 -3.00
C TYR A 183 11.62 -12.19 -2.00
N GLY A 184 10.60 -11.60 -1.41
CA GLY A 184 9.69 -12.31 -0.54
C GLY A 184 9.92 -12.09 0.95
N LEU A 185 9.41 -13.01 1.75
CA LEU A 185 9.53 -12.97 3.21
C LEU A 185 10.86 -13.59 3.65
N ALA A 186 11.41 -13.08 4.77
CA ALA A 186 12.60 -13.68 5.39
C ALA A 186 12.41 -15.18 5.73
N GLU A 187 11.16 -15.56 6.03
CA GLU A 187 10.74 -16.96 6.16
C GLU A 187 9.71 -17.25 5.07
N PRO A 188 10.07 -17.91 3.96
CA PRO A 188 9.17 -18.15 2.83
C PRO A 188 7.97 -19.02 3.23
N VAL A 189 6.80 -18.66 2.72
CA VAL A 189 5.59 -19.48 2.84
C VAL A 189 5.44 -20.29 1.56
N ARG A 190 5.93 -21.50 1.57
CA ARG A 190 5.88 -22.44 0.42
C ARG A 190 4.50 -23.05 0.27
N SER A 191 3.48 -22.22 0.05
CA SER A 191 2.11 -22.64 -0.12
C SER A 191 1.36 -21.77 -1.11
N PHE A 192 0.48 -22.38 -1.90
CA PHE A 192 -0.50 -21.71 -2.75
C PHE A 192 -1.90 -21.65 -2.11
N ASN A 193 -2.04 -22.15 -0.88
CA ASN A 193 -3.30 -22.07 -0.15
C ASN A 193 -3.55 -20.63 0.32
N VAL A 194 -4.64 -20.04 -0.19
CA VAL A 194 -5.01 -18.65 0.10
C VAL A 194 -5.21 -18.40 1.61
N TRP A 195 -5.79 -19.37 2.31
CA TRP A 195 -5.99 -19.24 3.76
C TRP A 195 -4.69 -19.33 4.53
N GLU A 196 -3.78 -20.17 4.12
CA GLU A 196 -2.47 -20.29 4.74
C GLU A 196 -1.67 -19.00 4.57
N LEU A 197 -1.63 -18.46 3.36
CA LEU A 197 -0.98 -17.19 3.05
C LEU A 197 -1.55 -16.04 3.90
N ASN A 198 -2.86 -15.93 4.02
CA ASN A 198 -3.50 -14.85 4.77
C ASN A 198 -3.40 -15.03 6.29
N LEU A 199 -3.36 -16.26 6.80
CA LEU A 199 -3.39 -16.53 8.24
C LEU A 199 -2.02 -16.76 8.86
N GLN A 200 -0.95 -16.93 8.07
CA GLN A 200 0.37 -17.28 8.56
C GLN A 200 0.89 -16.33 9.64
N HIS A 201 0.84 -15.02 9.38
CA HIS A 201 1.36 -14.03 10.33
C HIS A 201 0.44 -13.85 11.53
N TRP A 202 -0.88 -13.94 11.33
CA TRP A 202 -1.85 -13.94 12.43
C TRP A 202 -1.61 -15.09 13.40
N ARG A 203 -1.30 -16.29 12.89
CA ARG A 203 -0.96 -17.45 13.73
C ARG A 203 0.35 -17.24 14.50
N LYS A 204 1.38 -16.65 13.86
CA LYS A 204 2.65 -16.30 14.53
C LYS A 204 2.41 -15.30 15.66
N MET A 205 1.60 -14.27 15.43
CA MET A 205 1.22 -13.30 16.46
C MET A 205 0.46 -13.94 17.62
N ALA A 206 -0.52 -14.79 17.35
CA ALA A 206 -1.29 -15.49 18.38
C ALA A 206 -0.43 -16.46 19.21
N GLY A 207 0.53 -17.13 18.59
CA GLY A 207 1.49 -18.01 19.27
C GLY A 207 2.43 -17.24 20.20
N SER A 208 2.95 -16.11 19.76
CA SER A 208 3.82 -15.23 20.54
C SER A 208 3.10 -14.62 21.75
N SER A 209 1.82 -14.24 21.57
CA SER A 209 0.99 -13.67 22.64
C SER A 209 0.70 -14.67 23.79
N ARG A 210 0.65 -15.97 23.47
CA ARG A 210 0.45 -17.02 24.49
C ARG A 210 1.68 -17.26 25.37
N SER A 211 2.88 -16.94 24.89
CA SER A 211 4.14 -17.08 25.62
C SER A 211 4.38 -15.93 26.62
N SER A 212 3.73 -14.79 26.43
CA SER A 212 3.87 -13.63 27.33
C SER A 212 2.81 -13.68 28.44
N ARG A 213 3.24 -13.90 29.69
CA ARG A 213 2.39 -13.90 30.87
C ARG A 213 1.90 -12.48 31.18
N GLY A 214 0.70 -12.10 30.67
CA GLY A 214 0.00 -10.87 31.04
C GLY A 214 -0.85 -10.28 29.90
N PHE A 215 -2.13 -10.02 30.18
CA PHE A 215 -3.09 -9.48 29.23
C PHE A 215 -2.67 -8.09 28.67
N GLY A 216 -2.04 -7.25 29.51
CA GLY A 216 -1.55 -5.94 29.09
C GLY A 216 -0.32 -5.97 28.16
N THR A 217 0.56 -6.97 28.32
CA THR A 217 1.73 -7.15 27.47
C THR A 217 1.36 -7.70 26.10
N GLY A 218 0.30 -8.50 25.98
CA GLY A 218 -0.19 -9.05 24.71
C GLY A 218 -0.72 -7.98 23.76
N LEU A 219 -1.52 -7.02 24.26
CA LEU A 219 -2.05 -5.93 23.43
C LEU A 219 -0.91 -4.98 22.96
N TRP A 220 0.04 -4.67 23.83
CA TRP A 220 1.22 -3.89 23.45
C TRP A 220 2.11 -4.58 22.41
N GLN A 221 2.21 -5.90 22.43
CA GLN A 221 2.94 -6.65 21.41
C GLN A 221 2.22 -6.67 20.06
N LEU A 222 0.89 -6.60 20.02
CA LEU A 222 0.10 -6.49 18.81
C LEU A 222 0.27 -5.10 18.14
N ILE A 223 0.45 -4.07 18.95
CA ILE A 223 0.62 -2.68 18.49
C ILE A 223 2.11 -2.34 18.32
N ARG A 224 2.98 -3.01 19.09
CA ARG A 224 4.40 -2.70 19.10
C ARG A 224 5.00 -2.99 17.72
N THR A 225 5.47 -1.93 17.16
CA THR A 225 6.26 -1.87 15.96
C THR A 225 7.49 -2.77 16.08
N SER A 226 7.81 -3.50 15.04
CA SER A 226 9.20 -3.86 14.76
C SER A 226 9.95 -2.58 14.37
N LEU A 227 9.82 -1.53 15.19
CA LEU A 227 10.59 -0.30 15.12
C LEU A 227 12.03 -0.58 15.58
N VAL A 228 12.71 -1.40 14.85
CA VAL A 228 14.14 -1.23 14.74
C VAL A 228 14.37 -0.94 13.25
N PRO A 229 14.66 0.30 12.88
CA PRO A 229 15.44 0.50 11.70
C PRO A 229 16.77 -0.17 12.04
N ARG A 230 16.94 -1.44 11.70
CA ARG A 230 18.28 -1.97 11.54
C ARG A 230 18.85 -1.07 10.43
N ARG A 231 19.63 -0.09 10.85
CA ARG A 231 20.59 0.56 9.97
C ARG A 231 21.23 -0.60 9.24
N LEU A 232 20.99 -0.69 7.93
CA LEU A 232 21.81 -1.54 7.10
C LEU A 232 23.21 -1.03 7.40
N ALA A 233 23.99 -1.86 8.08
CA ALA A 233 25.39 -1.57 8.32
C ALA A 233 26.02 -1.29 6.97
N ALA A 234 26.65 -0.12 6.89
CA ALA A 234 27.47 0.28 5.77
C ALA A 234 28.58 -0.72 5.54
#